data_78b1200bf524f24ce1d52f53b1b39f13
#
_entry.id   78b1200bf524f24ce1d52f53b1b39f13
#
_cell.length_a   1.000
_cell.length_b   1.000
_cell.length_c   1.000
_cell.angle_alpha   90.00
_cell.angle_beta   90.00
_cell.angle_gamma   90.00
#
_symmetry.space_group_name_H-M   'P 1'
#
loop_
_entity.id
_entity.type
_entity.pdbx_description
1 polymer ?
#
loop_
_entity_poly.entity_id
_entity_poly.type
_entity_poly.pdbx_seq_one_letter_code
_entity_poly.pdbx_strand_id
1 'polypeptide(L)'
;MSNISNITSVECLQKLKDNENTYLVDVRTPEEFKNDGFSDLSSINKILHKITIVNSDGSPNPNFLSEFSDLNLNKDSEIYFICRSGARSMRAAALVADLGYQNLYNVEDGFTLGWKPMGLPS
;
A
#
# COMPACT_ATOMS: atom_id res chain seq x y z
N MET A 1 3.38 20.01 5.03
CA MET A 1 2.28 19.18 5.50
C MET A 1 1.89 18.16 4.47
N SER A 2 1.85 16.91 4.85
CA SER A 2 1.45 15.86 3.95
C SER A 2 -0.06 15.82 3.81
N ASN A 3 -0.55 15.71 2.57
CA ASN A 3 -1.97 15.51 2.27
C ASN A 3 -2.18 14.06 1.90
N ILE A 4 -2.57 13.26 2.89
CA ILE A 4 -2.85 11.86 2.68
C ILE A 4 -4.37 11.69 2.70
N SER A 5 -4.91 11.15 1.62
CA SER A 5 -6.34 10.88 1.51
C SER A 5 -6.64 9.45 1.90
N ASN A 6 -7.80 9.22 2.49
CA ASN A 6 -8.29 7.87 2.74
C ASN A 6 -9.11 7.39 1.54
N ILE A 7 -9.02 6.10 1.25
CA ILE A 7 -9.75 5.47 0.16
C ILE A 7 -10.13 4.06 0.62
N THR A 8 -11.25 3.54 0.12
CA THR A 8 -11.63 2.16 0.40
C THR A 8 -10.92 1.20 -0.54
N SER A 9 -10.88 -0.10 -0.17
CA SER A 9 -10.31 -1.14 -1.04
C SER A 9 -10.99 -1.18 -2.40
N VAL A 10 -12.31 -1.06 -2.44
CA VAL A 10 -13.09 -1.08 -3.70
C VAL A 10 -12.70 0.10 -4.59
N GLU A 11 -12.65 1.30 -4.01
CA GLU A 11 -12.23 2.49 -4.76
C GLU A 11 -10.78 2.40 -5.22
N CYS A 12 -9.91 1.87 -4.37
CA CYS A 12 -8.50 1.67 -4.72
C CYS A 12 -8.35 0.76 -5.95
N LEU A 13 -9.03 -0.38 -5.95
CA LEU A 13 -8.97 -1.30 -7.09
C LEU A 13 -9.46 -0.62 -8.37
N GLN A 14 -10.52 0.17 -8.27
CA GLN A 14 -11.05 0.90 -9.43
C GLN A 14 -10.02 1.89 -9.98
N LYS A 15 -9.35 2.64 -9.10
CA LYS A 15 -8.29 3.57 -9.51
C LYS A 15 -7.12 2.86 -10.16
N LEU A 16 -6.72 1.71 -9.62
CA LEU A 16 -5.65 0.91 -10.19
C LEU A 16 -5.99 0.42 -11.60
N LYS A 17 -7.27 0.13 -11.87
CA LYS A 17 -7.73 -0.26 -13.20
C LYS A 17 -7.76 0.90 -14.18
N ASP A 18 -8.19 2.07 -13.73
CA ASP A 18 -8.50 3.21 -14.59
C ASP A 18 -7.29 4.06 -14.96
N ASN A 19 -6.22 4.02 -14.15
CA ASN A 19 -5.07 4.91 -14.31
C ASN A 19 -3.78 4.10 -14.28
N GLU A 20 -2.98 4.19 -15.33
CA GLU A 20 -1.71 3.48 -15.43
C GLU A 20 -0.69 3.96 -14.40
N ASN A 21 -0.75 5.23 -14.00
CA ASN A 21 0.21 5.85 -13.10
C ASN A 21 -0.22 5.68 -11.62
N THR A 22 -0.66 4.48 -11.27
CA THR A 22 -1.11 4.14 -9.92
C THR A 22 -0.38 2.88 -9.44
N TYR A 23 -0.08 2.85 -8.13
CA TYR A 23 0.69 1.76 -7.53
C TYR A 23 0.12 1.40 -6.17
N LEU A 24 0.06 0.11 -5.87
CA LEU A 24 -0.35 -0.39 -4.56
C LEU A 24 0.86 -0.95 -3.84
N VAL A 25 1.10 -0.47 -2.62
CA VAL A 25 2.21 -0.91 -1.76
C VAL A 25 1.61 -1.53 -0.50
N ASP A 26 1.87 -2.82 -0.31
CA ASP A 26 1.43 -3.54 0.89
C ASP A 26 2.56 -3.52 1.91
N VAL A 27 2.29 -2.93 3.07
CA VAL A 27 3.31 -2.69 4.09
C VAL A 27 3.26 -3.69 5.25
N ARG A 28 2.52 -4.78 5.07
CA ARG A 28 2.43 -5.84 6.06
C ARG A 28 3.70 -6.67 6.12
N THR A 29 3.72 -7.64 7.04
CA THR A 29 4.87 -8.55 7.23
C THR A 29 4.80 -9.73 6.26
N PRO A 30 5.95 -10.40 5.99
CA PRO A 30 5.96 -11.64 5.21
C PRO A 30 5.06 -12.73 5.79
N GLU A 31 4.95 -12.83 7.10
CA GLU A 31 4.07 -13.80 7.76
C GLU A 31 2.60 -13.54 7.42
N GLU A 32 2.18 -12.26 7.39
CA GLU A 32 0.82 -11.91 7.00
C GLU A 32 0.56 -12.27 5.53
N PHE A 33 1.53 -12.06 4.64
CA PHE A 33 1.39 -12.45 3.25
C PHE A 33 1.18 -13.96 3.12
N LYS A 34 1.94 -14.72 3.88
CA LYS A 34 1.87 -16.18 3.86
C LYS A 34 0.56 -16.71 4.44
N ASN A 35 0.13 -16.15 5.59
CA ASN A 35 -1.01 -16.67 6.33
C ASN A 35 -2.35 -16.17 5.83
N ASP A 36 -2.41 -14.90 5.40
CA ASP A 36 -3.67 -14.22 5.05
C ASP A 36 -3.83 -13.99 3.53
N GLY A 37 -2.77 -14.19 2.76
CA GLY A 37 -2.75 -13.86 1.34
C GLY A 37 -2.47 -12.38 1.11
N PHE A 38 -2.63 -11.95 -0.13
CA PHE A 38 -2.38 -10.55 -0.52
C PHE A 38 -3.16 -10.23 -1.80
N SER A 39 -3.23 -8.96 -2.14
CA SER A 39 -3.98 -8.49 -3.32
C SER A 39 -3.35 -9.04 -4.60
N ASP A 40 -4.17 -9.60 -5.48
CA ASP A 40 -3.72 -10.12 -6.77
C ASP A 40 -4.08 -9.11 -7.86
N LEU A 41 -3.07 -8.45 -8.40
CA LEU A 41 -3.22 -7.41 -9.43
C LEU A 41 -2.87 -7.92 -10.83
N SER A 42 -2.66 -9.24 -10.99
CA SER A 42 -2.23 -9.81 -12.28
C SER A 42 -3.26 -9.60 -13.39
N SER A 43 -4.55 -9.63 -13.09
CA SER A 43 -5.61 -9.45 -14.09
C SER A 43 -5.66 -8.03 -14.67
N ILE A 44 -5.04 -7.06 -14.01
CA ILE A 44 -4.96 -5.68 -14.49
C ILE A 44 -3.53 -5.29 -14.88
N ASN A 45 -2.66 -6.27 -15.02
CA ASN A 45 -1.27 -6.10 -15.44
C ASN A 45 -0.47 -5.18 -14.52
N LYS A 46 -0.70 -5.29 -13.22
CA LYS A 46 0.03 -4.53 -12.20
C LYS A 46 0.69 -5.47 -11.22
N ILE A 47 1.73 -4.95 -10.55
CA ILE A 47 2.51 -5.69 -9.55
C ILE A 47 2.17 -5.12 -8.18
N LEU A 48 1.91 -6.00 -7.22
CA LEU A 48 1.82 -5.60 -5.82
C LEU A 48 3.23 -5.42 -5.27
N HIS A 49 3.54 -4.22 -4.80
CA HIS A 49 4.81 -3.95 -4.14
C HIS A 49 4.68 -4.26 -2.66
N LYS A 50 5.56 -5.14 -2.16
CA LYS A 50 5.54 -5.58 -0.75
C LYS A 50 6.76 -5.00 -0.04
N ILE A 51 6.52 -4.05 0.85
CA ILE A 51 7.59 -3.39 1.62
C ILE A 51 7.13 -3.29 3.07
N THR A 52 7.70 -4.12 3.94
CA THR A 52 7.32 -4.17 5.35
C THR A 52 7.70 -2.88 6.07
N ILE A 53 6.75 -2.26 6.78
CA ILE A 53 7.06 -1.07 7.58
C ILE A 53 7.42 -1.43 9.02
N VAL A 54 6.75 -2.44 9.60
CA VAL A 54 7.02 -2.91 10.96
C VAL A 54 7.24 -4.42 10.90
N ASN A 55 8.36 -4.87 11.47
CA ASN A 55 8.69 -6.28 11.51
C ASN A 55 7.76 -7.05 12.46
N SER A 56 7.76 -8.38 12.36
CA SER A 56 6.86 -9.24 13.13
C SER A 56 7.04 -9.10 14.64
N ASP A 57 8.23 -8.70 15.08
CA ASP A 57 8.53 -8.47 16.51
C ASP A 57 8.09 -7.08 16.99
N GLY A 58 7.50 -6.27 16.11
CA GLY A 58 7.05 -4.91 16.44
C GLY A 58 8.09 -3.82 16.20
N SER A 59 9.32 -4.18 15.83
CA SER A 59 10.34 -3.19 15.55
C SER A 59 10.16 -2.57 14.17
N PRO A 60 10.49 -1.27 13.99
CA PRO A 60 10.38 -0.67 12.66
C PRO A 60 11.43 -1.24 11.71
N ASN A 61 11.07 -1.32 10.42
CA ASN A 61 12.01 -1.71 9.38
C ASN A 61 12.87 -0.47 9.05
N PRO A 62 14.17 -0.46 9.40
CA PRO A 62 15.00 0.73 9.16
C PRO A 62 15.24 1.01 7.68
N ASN A 63 14.95 0.04 6.82
CA ASN A 63 15.18 0.15 5.38
C ASN A 63 13.90 0.47 4.60
N PHE A 64 12.81 0.78 5.28
CA PHE A 64 11.52 1.01 4.60
C PHE A 64 11.63 2.09 3.52
N LEU A 65 12.17 3.26 3.86
CA LEU A 65 12.27 4.37 2.91
C LEU A 65 13.23 4.08 1.77
N SER A 66 14.36 3.41 2.04
CA SER A 66 15.30 3.05 0.97
C SER A 66 14.72 2.01 0.03
N GLU A 67 13.99 1.01 0.57
CA GLU A 67 13.31 0.02 -0.25
C GLU A 67 12.22 0.67 -1.11
N PHE A 68 11.48 1.62 -0.53
CA PHE A 68 10.46 2.34 -1.29
C PHE A 68 11.10 3.20 -2.40
N SER A 69 12.17 3.92 -2.07
CA SER A 69 12.88 4.77 -3.06
C SER A 69 13.43 3.96 -4.22
N ASP A 70 13.83 2.71 -3.98
CA ASP A 70 14.36 1.83 -5.02
C ASP A 70 13.31 1.44 -6.08
N LEU A 71 12.03 1.65 -5.80
CA LEU A 71 10.98 1.44 -6.80
C LEU A 71 11.04 2.47 -7.93
N ASN A 72 11.66 3.61 -7.69
CA ASN A 72 11.80 4.71 -8.67
C ASN A 72 10.48 5.17 -9.27
N LEU A 73 9.45 5.28 -8.45
CA LEU A 73 8.15 5.79 -8.91
C LEU A 73 8.21 7.30 -9.11
N ASN A 74 7.44 7.79 -10.08
CA ASN A 74 7.33 9.23 -10.32
C ASN A 74 6.67 9.92 -9.13
N LYS A 75 7.11 11.14 -8.83
CA LYS A 75 6.58 11.92 -7.69
C LYS A 75 5.11 12.29 -7.86
N ASP A 76 4.61 12.34 -9.09
CA ASP A 76 3.22 12.64 -9.39
C ASP A 76 2.33 11.40 -9.52
N SER A 77 2.89 10.20 -9.32
CA SER A 77 2.11 8.96 -9.29
C SER A 77 1.14 8.94 -8.14
N GLU A 78 0.00 8.27 -8.32
CA GLU A 78 -0.91 7.98 -7.21
C GLU A 78 -0.45 6.69 -6.54
N ILE A 79 -0.14 6.77 -5.26
CA ILE A 79 0.41 5.65 -4.50
C ILE A 79 -0.53 5.32 -3.36
N TYR A 80 -0.99 4.07 -3.33
CA TYR A 80 -1.91 3.55 -2.33
C TYR A 80 -1.16 2.62 -1.41
N PHE A 81 -1.28 2.86 -0.10
CA PHE A 81 -0.66 2.02 0.92
C PHE A 81 -1.73 1.19 1.61
N ILE A 82 -1.51 -0.11 1.73
CA ILE A 82 -2.45 -1.03 2.36
C ILE A 82 -1.74 -1.81 3.46
N CYS A 83 -2.44 -2.02 4.58
CA CYS A 83 -2.01 -2.91 5.63
C CYS A 83 -3.20 -3.76 6.06
N ARG A 84 -3.21 -4.28 7.28
CA ARG A 84 -4.31 -5.12 7.75
C ARG A 84 -5.60 -4.31 7.92
N SER A 85 -5.52 -3.13 8.56
CA SER A 85 -6.70 -2.36 8.97
C SER A 85 -6.53 -0.84 8.88
N GLY A 86 -5.48 -0.36 8.20
CA GLY A 86 -5.33 1.06 7.89
C GLY A 86 -4.34 1.85 8.74
N ALA A 87 -3.86 1.33 9.87
CA ALA A 87 -2.98 2.10 10.77
C ALA A 87 -1.53 2.18 10.29
N ARG A 88 -0.93 1.03 9.97
CA ARG A 88 0.46 0.99 9.49
C ARG A 88 0.60 1.66 8.13
N SER A 89 -0.40 1.51 7.27
CA SER A 89 -0.39 2.10 5.94
C SER A 89 -0.49 3.63 5.99
N MET A 90 -1.25 4.19 6.93
CA MET A 90 -1.27 5.63 7.14
C MET A 90 0.11 6.15 7.54
N ARG A 91 0.80 5.44 8.43
CA ARG A 91 2.14 5.79 8.86
C ARG A 91 3.13 5.71 7.69
N ALA A 92 3.01 4.67 6.86
CA ALA A 92 3.86 4.52 5.68
C ALA A 92 3.70 5.70 4.73
N ALA A 93 2.46 6.09 4.43
CA ALA A 93 2.18 7.23 3.58
C ALA A 93 2.79 8.51 4.14
N ALA A 94 2.69 8.73 5.46
CA ALA A 94 3.26 9.90 6.11
C ALA A 94 4.79 9.95 5.97
N LEU A 95 5.47 8.81 6.12
CA LEU A 95 6.92 8.74 5.94
C LEU A 95 7.32 9.04 4.49
N VAL A 96 6.58 8.49 3.53
CA VAL A 96 6.87 8.67 2.11
C VAL A 96 6.59 10.12 1.66
N ALA A 97 5.64 10.79 2.30
CA ALA A 97 5.34 12.18 1.99
C ALA A 97 6.57 13.09 2.11
N ASP A 98 7.46 12.79 3.04
CA ASP A 98 8.69 13.58 3.24
C ASP A 98 9.68 13.44 2.09
N LEU A 99 9.48 12.47 1.20
CA LEU A 99 10.31 12.27 0.01
C LEU A 99 9.82 13.08 -1.20
N GLY A 100 8.74 13.85 -1.06
CA GLY A 100 8.23 14.71 -2.12
C GLY A 100 7.11 14.10 -2.98
N TYR A 101 6.60 12.93 -2.63
CA TYR A 101 5.43 12.36 -3.31
C TYR A 101 4.18 13.11 -2.90
N GLN A 102 3.32 13.45 -3.85
CA GLN A 102 2.21 14.37 -3.62
C GLN A 102 0.84 13.70 -3.57
N ASN A 103 0.70 12.53 -4.19
CA ASN A 103 -0.61 11.87 -4.34
C ASN A 103 -0.61 10.56 -3.57
N LEU A 104 -0.72 10.65 -2.25
CA LEU A 104 -0.62 9.52 -1.34
C LEU A 104 -1.98 9.19 -0.74
N TYR A 105 -2.27 7.90 -0.67
CA TYR A 105 -3.56 7.39 -0.19
C TYR A 105 -3.35 6.28 0.82
N ASN A 106 -4.20 6.28 1.84
CA ASN A 106 -4.30 5.19 2.79
C ASN A 106 -5.54 4.36 2.45
N VAL A 107 -5.36 3.07 2.20
CA VAL A 107 -6.49 2.15 2.03
C VAL A 107 -7.05 1.87 3.43
N GLU A 108 -8.04 2.65 3.84
CA GLU A 108 -8.45 2.78 5.24
C GLU A 108 -9.08 1.52 5.82
N ASP A 109 -9.76 0.71 5.01
CA ASP A 109 -10.33 -0.56 5.46
C ASP A 109 -9.33 -1.72 5.41
N GLY A 110 -8.19 -1.55 4.75
CA GLY A 110 -7.11 -2.51 4.74
C GLY A 110 -7.42 -3.82 4.00
N PHE A 111 -6.51 -4.77 4.13
CA PHE A 111 -6.66 -6.06 3.46
C PHE A 111 -7.63 -6.99 4.19
N THR A 112 -7.43 -7.16 5.48
CA THR A 112 -8.19 -8.14 6.27
C THR A 112 -9.63 -7.71 6.52
N LEU A 113 -9.86 -6.39 6.72
CA LEU A 113 -11.18 -5.85 7.01
C LEU A 113 -11.90 -5.31 5.79
N GLY A 114 -11.22 -5.13 4.67
CA GLY A 114 -11.80 -4.54 3.46
C GLY A 114 -11.60 -5.37 2.22
N TRP A 115 -10.37 -5.44 1.71
CA TRP A 115 -10.07 -6.06 0.42
C TRP A 115 -10.56 -7.51 0.33
N LYS A 116 -10.18 -8.33 1.30
CA LYS A 116 -10.50 -9.76 1.30
C LYS A 116 -11.99 -10.03 1.54
N PRO A 117 -12.64 -9.42 2.57
CA PRO A 117 -14.08 -9.67 2.80
C PRO A 117 -14.97 -9.18 1.67
N MET A 118 -14.55 -8.17 0.92
CA MET A 118 -15.30 -7.66 -0.23
C MET A 118 -15.14 -8.54 -1.47
N GLY A 119 -14.36 -9.61 -1.39
CA GLY A 119 -14.17 -10.53 -2.50
C GLY A 119 -13.31 -9.97 -3.63
N LEU A 120 -12.48 -8.97 -3.37
CA LEU A 120 -11.57 -8.44 -4.37
C LEU A 120 -10.44 -9.43 -4.65
N PRO A 121 -9.79 -9.36 -5.84
CA PRO A 121 -8.78 -10.36 -6.22
C PRO A 121 -7.64 -10.48 -5.20
N SER A 122 -7.43 -11.71 -4.76
CA SER A 122 -6.39 -11.99 -3.76
C SER A 122 -5.87 -13.41 -3.90
#